data_6f073f0578d4b532bc41853479bf7349
#
_entry.id   6f073f0578d4b532bc41853479bf7349
#
_cell.length_a   1.000
_cell.length_b   1.000
_cell.length_c   1.000
_cell.angle_alpha   90.00
_cell.angle_beta   90.00
_cell.angle_gamma   90.00
#
_symmetry.space_group_name_H-M   'P 1'
#
loop_
_entity.id
_entity.type
_entity.pdbx_description
1 polymer ?
#
loop_
_entity_poly.entity_id
_entity_poly.type
_entity_poly.pdbx_seq_one_letter_code
_entity_poly.pdbx_strand_id
1 'polypeptide(L)'
;MKQFISFVRKEFYHIFRDLRTMLILLGMPVVQIILFGFAITTEVKNVKVAVLDFSKDVSTRQIIDKLDASDYFNVNKILYDNNEIEETLRKSSSDLIIVFEAGFDNNLRHTGKARVQLIADATDPNNATILTSYASNIIADYQQSRIMQQQSPIQIIPQIKLLYNPGMQSAYNFVPGVMGLILMLICAMMTSISIVREKETGTMEVLLVSPVRPLWMIIAKMVPYFVLSCVNLVTILLLSVYVLHVPVAGSLFSLALLSWIFIVVSLLLGLLVSTIARTQVEAMLFSGMVLMMPTVLLSGMIFPIENMPLPLQLISNVIPARWYIVGIKKIMIEGLSISYAQGEMGILMLMAVVLLLISLKKFNKRLE
;
A
#
# COMPACT_ATOMS: atom_id res chain seq x y z
N MET A 1 39.07 -2.70 14.69
CA MET A 1 38.03 -3.72 14.76
C MET A 1 37.48 -3.95 16.18
N LYS A 2 38.32 -4.19 17.19
CA LYS A 2 37.84 -4.42 18.58
C LYS A 2 36.97 -3.28 19.14
N GLN A 3 37.37 -2.03 18.92
CA GLN A 3 36.58 -0.84 19.33
C GLN A 3 35.20 -0.76 18.68
N PHE A 4 35.11 -1.05 17.39
CA PHE A 4 33.84 -1.09 16.66
C PHE A 4 32.88 -2.13 17.24
N ILE A 5 33.36 -3.36 17.45
CA ILE A 5 32.57 -4.45 18.04
C ILE A 5 32.10 -4.09 19.46
N SER A 6 32.94 -3.49 20.25
CA SER A 6 32.58 -3.05 21.61
C SER A 6 31.50 -1.96 21.58
N PHE A 7 31.55 -1.06 20.59
CA PHE A 7 30.58 -0.01 20.41
C PHE A 7 29.22 -0.60 19.98
N VAL A 8 29.20 -1.49 18.98
CA VAL A 8 28.00 -2.21 18.55
C VAL A 8 27.37 -2.99 19.72
N ARG A 9 28.21 -3.70 20.52
CA ARG A 9 27.72 -4.45 21.67
C ARG A 9 27.10 -3.53 22.74
N LYS A 10 27.69 -2.37 23.00
CA LYS A 10 27.14 -1.35 23.90
C LYS A 10 25.75 -0.90 23.43
N GLU A 11 25.61 -0.61 22.16
CA GLU A 11 24.33 -0.14 21.60
C GLU A 11 23.24 -1.23 21.67
N PHE A 12 23.59 -2.51 21.41
CA PHE A 12 22.67 -3.62 21.63
C PHE A 12 22.19 -3.71 23.06
N TYR A 13 23.13 -3.66 24.04
CA TYR A 13 22.75 -3.69 25.47
C TYR A 13 21.86 -2.51 25.85
N HIS A 14 22.10 -1.33 25.28
CA HIS A 14 21.32 -0.15 25.57
C HIS A 14 19.85 -0.32 25.08
N ILE A 15 19.66 -0.89 23.91
CA ILE A 15 18.32 -1.12 23.33
C ILE A 15 17.60 -2.24 24.09
N PHE A 16 18.25 -3.39 24.31
CA PHE A 16 17.63 -4.53 24.99
C PHE A 16 17.29 -4.27 26.46
N ARG A 17 17.98 -3.32 27.10
CA ARG A 17 17.68 -2.93 28.47
C ARG A 17 16.46 -1.99 28.57
N ASP A 18 16.11 -1.30 27.51
CA ASP A 18 14.92 -0.45 27.43
C ASP A 18 13.71 -1.23 26.89
N LEU A 19 13.06 -1.96 27.80
CA LEU A 19 11.91 -2.80 27.48
C LEU A 19 10.77 -2.01 26.84
N ARG A 20 10.57 -0.74 27.22
CA ARG A 20 9.51 0.11 26.68
C ARG A 20 9.76 0.41 25.19
N THR A 21 10.96 0.81 24.86
CA THR A 21 11.37 1.05 23.47
C THR A 21 11.29 -0.23 22.64
N MET A 22 11.68 -1.38 23.20
CA MET A 22 11.56 -2.69 22.53
C MET A 22 10.11 -3.08 22.24
N LEU A 23 9.21 -2.91 23.21
CA LEU A 23 7.78 -3.20 23.00
C LEU A 23 7.15 -2.32 21.93
N ILE A 24 7.50 -1.03 21.90
CA ILE A 24 7.03 -0.12 20.84
C ILE A 24 7.60 -0.53 19.49
N LEU A 25 8.89 -0.82 19.41
CA LEU A 25 9.59 -1.18 18.17
C LEU A 25 9.05 -2.44 17.51
N LEU A 26 8.73 -3.46 18.30
CA LEU A 26 8.25 -4.74 17.78
C LEU A 26 6.72 -4.83 17.79
N GLY A 27 6.04 -4.17 18.72
CA GLY A 27 4.59 -4.20 18.84
C GLY A 27 3.87 -3.28 17.86
N MET A 28 4.40 -2.07 17.65
CA MET A 28 3.78 -1.10 16.74
C MET A 28 3.62 -1.60 15.30
N PRO A 29 4.62 -2.26 14.68
CA PRO A 29 4.46 -2.87 13.34
C PRO A 29 3.35 -3.90 13.29
N VAL A 30 3.21 -4.74 14.32
CA VAL A 30 2.16 -5.75 14.41
C VAL A 30 0.79 -5.10 14.44
N VAL A 31 0.59 -4.11 15.31
CA VAL A 31 -0.68 -3.37 15.40
C VAL A 31 -0.97 -2.65 14.09
N GLN A 32 0.02 -1.99 13.49
CA GLN A 32 -0.18 -1.25 12.25
C GLN A 32 -0.52 -2.17 11.08
N ILE A 33 0.17 -3.31 10.88
CA ILE A 33 -0.12 -4.20 9.77
C ILE A 33 -1.52 -4.83 9.90
N ILE A 34 -1.93 -5.18 11.12
CA ILE A 34 -3.26 -5.69 11.41
C ILE A 34 -4.30 -4.59 11.15
N LEU A 35 -4.10 -3.40 11.70
CA LEU A 35 -5.04 -2.30 11.56
C LEU A 35 -5.19 -1.90 10.09
N PHE A 36 -4.11 -1.64 9.37
CA PHE A 36 -4.17 -1.25 7.97
C PHE A 36 -4.60 -2.40 7.05
N GLY A 37 -4.25 -3.65 7.38
CA GLY A 37 -4.65 -4.82 6.61
C GLY A 37 -6.14 -5.12 6.66
N PHE A 38 -6.80 -4.83 7.78
CA PHE A 38 -8.24 -5.05 7.96
C PHE A 38 -9.08 -3.77 7.81
N ALA A 39 -8.55 -2.59 8.17
CA ALA A 39 -9.31 -1.33 8.14
C ALA A 39 -9.43 -0.74 6.73
N ILE A 40 -8.43 -0.98 5.85
CA ILE A 40 -8.47 -0.51 4.47
C ILE A 40 -8.93 -1.65 3.57
N THR A 41 -10.15 -2.10 3.75
CA THR A 41 -10.79 -3.01 2.80
C THR A 41 -11.56 -2.19 1.78
N THR A 42 -11.09 -2.16 0.54
CA THR A 42 -11.87 -1.75 -0.63
C THR A 42 -12.55 -2.97 -1.26
N GLU A 43 -12.70 -4.05 -0.48
CA GLU A 43 -13.43 -5.22 -0.93
C GLU A 43 -14.91 -4.89 -0.98
N VAL A 44 -15.45 -4.94 -2.18
CA VAL A 44 -16.88 -4.83 -2.42
C VAL A 44 -17.51 -6.16 -2.02
N LYS A 45 -18.18 -6.20 -0.88
CA LYS A 45 -18.95 -7.36 -0.41
C LYS A 45 -20.33 -6.91 0.09
N ASN A 46 -21.36 -7.65 -0.29
CA ASN A 46 -22.73 -7.38 0.16
C ASN A 46 -23.20 -5.94 -0.13
N VAL A 47 -22.81 -5.37 -1.28
CA VAL A 47 -23.23 -4.04 -1.68
C VAL A 47 -24.72 -4.02 -1.93
N LYS A 48 -25.41 -3.07 -1.36
CA LYS A 48 -26.84 -2.90 -1.52
C LYS A 48 -27.18 -2.37 -2.91
N VAL A 49 -27.89 -3.16 -3.69
CA VAL A 49 -28.30 -2.80 -5.04
C VAL A 49 -29.81 -2.61 -5.09
N ALA A 50 -30.25 -1.47 -5.64
CA ALA A 50 -31.63 -1.29 -6.03
C ALA A 50 -31.79 -1.50 -7.52
N VAL A 51 -32.92 -2.08 -7.94
CA VAL A 51 -33.20 -2.34 -9.34
C VAL A 51 -34.48 -1.62 -9.76
N LEU A 52 -34.39 -0.89 -10.85
CA LEU A 52 -35.54 -0.30 -11.54
C LEU A 52 -35.72 -1.00 -12.90
N ASP A 53 -36.68 -1.92 -12.96
CA ASP A 53 -36.91 -2.73 -14.14
C ASP A 53 -38.22 -2.33 -14.84
N PHE A 54 -38.09 -1.62 -15.98
CA PHE A 54 -39.23 -1.25 -16.80
C PHE A 54 -39.71 -2.36 -17.76
N SER A 55 -38.90 -3.40 -17.94
CA SER A 55 -39.21 -4.50 -18.85
C SER A 55 -39.90 -5.67 -18.15
N LYS A 56 -39.43 -6.04 -16.96
CA LYS A 56 -39.94 -7.16 -16.18
C LYS A 56 -39.98 -8.48 -16.95
N ASP A 57 -39.01 -8.69 -17.83
CA ASP A 57 -38.89 -9.86 -18.67
C ASP A 57 -37.96 -10.94 -18.11
N VAL A 58 -37.82 -12.06 -18.83
CA VAL A 58 -36.98 -13.18 -18.40
C VAL A 58 -35.50 -12.81 -18.38
N SER A 59 -35.06 -11.97 -19.32
CA SER A 59 -33.66 -11.58 -19.45
C SER A 59 -33.22 -10.66 -18.32
N THR A 60 -34.06 -9.67 -17.96
CA THR A 60 -33.75 -8.78 -16.81
C THR A 60 -33.74 -9.56 -15.50
N ARG A 61 -34.69 -10.49 -15.30
CA ARG A 61 -34.73 -11.35 -14.12
C ARG A 61 -33.45 -12.22 -14.00
N GLN A 62 -32.99 -12.82 -15.08
CA GLN A 62 -31.76 -13.63 -15.08
C GLN A 62 -30.51 -12.81 -14.73
N ILE A 63 -30.43 -11.56 -15.19
CA ILE A 63 -29.33 -10.66 -14.83
C ILE A 63 -29.41 -10.30 -13.34
N ILE A 64 -30.60 -9.98 -12.83
CA ILE A 64 -30.83 -9.68 -11.41
C ILE A 64 -30.46 -10.87 -10.54
N ASP A 65 -30.91 -12.07 -10.90
CA ASP A 65 -30.57 -13.30 -10.16
C ASP A 65 -29.05 -13.59 -10.17
N LYS A 66 -28.36 -13.33 -11.28
CA LYS A 66 -26.89 -13.45 -11.34
C LYS A 66 -26.18 -12.43 -10.46
N LEU A 67 -26.68 -11.21 -10.39
CA LEU A 67 -26.14 -10.16 -9.52
C LEU A 67 -26.33 -10.54 -8.04
N ASP A 68 -27.52 -10.98 -7.67
CA ASP A 68 -27.84 -11.36 -6.28
C ASP A 68 -27.14 -12.66 -5.84
N ALA A 69 -26.90 -13.59 -6.77
CA ALA A 69 -26.14 -14.80 -6.53
C ALA A 69 -24.62 -14.57 -6.40
N SER A 70 -24.14 -13.37 -6.69
CA SER A 70 -22.72 -13.02 -6.53
C SER A 70 -22.40 -12.66 -5.08
N ASP A 71 -21.18 -12.94 -4.63
CA ASP A 71 -20.69 -12.53 -3.30
C ASP A 71 -20.54 -11.00 -3.15
N TYR A 72 -20.71 -10.27 -4.25
CA TYR A 72 -20.45 -8.82 -4.32
C TYR A 72 -21.70 -7.99 -4.05
N PHE A 73 -22.86 -8.43 -4.53
CA PHE A 73 -24.09 -7.65 -4.55
C PHE A 73 -25.20 -8.33 -3.77
N ASN A 74 -26.03 -7.52 -3.14
CA ASN A 74 -27.27 -7.94 -2.51
C ASN A 74 -28.39 -7.05 -3.05
N VAL A 75 -29.32 -7.63 -3.82
CA VAL A 75 -30.46 -6.91 -4.39
C VAL A 75 -31.52 -6.73 -3.30
N ASN A 76 -31.46 -5.60 -2.61
CA ASN A 76 -32.27 -5.33 -1.44
C ASN A 76 -33.57 -4.58 -1.73
N LYS A 77 -33.68 -3.92 -2.87
CA LYS A 77 -34.83 -3.05 -3.19
C LYS A 77 -35.18 -3.07 -4.67
N ILE A 78 -36.46 -3.11 -4.96
CA ILE A 78 -37.02 -2.90 -6.31
C ILE A 78 -37.68 -1.54 -6.30
N LEU A 79 -37.32 -0.70 -7.30
CA LEU A 79 -37.88 0.63 -7.51
C LEU A 79 -38.95 0.55 -8.57
N TYR A 80 -39.90 1.46 -8.50
CA TYR A 80 -41.04 1.51 -9.44
C TYR A 80 -41.07 2.80 -10.26
N ASP A 81 -40.40 3.87 -9.80
CA ASP A 81 -40.37 5.17 -10.46
C ASP A 81 -38.96 5.77 -10.41
N ASN A 82 -38.65 6.56 -11.47
CA ASN A 82 -37.37 7.31 -11.54
C ASN A 82 -37.16 8.28 -10.36
N ASN A 83 -38.24 8.83 -9.81
CA ASN A 83 -38.17 9.75 -8.68
C ASN A 83 -37.61 9.09 -7.42
N GLU A 84 -37.74 7.76 -7.28
CA GLU A 84 -37.22 7.01 -6.16
C GLU A 84 -35.69 6.83 -6.22
N ILE A 85 -35.06 7.04 -7.40
CA ILE A 85 -33.61 6.89 -7.58
C ILE A 85 -32.85 7.85 -6.66
N GLU A 86 -33.16 9.14 -6.79
CA GLU A 86 -32.48 10.18 -6.01
C GLU A 86 -32.73 10.04 -4.51
N GLU A 87 -33.94 9.69 -4.12
CA GLU A 87 -34.31 9.47 -2.71
C GLU A 87 -33.58 8.25 -2.12
N THR A 88 -33.43 7.18 -2.91
CA THR A 88 -32.76 5.93 -2.52
C THR A 88 -31.28 6.17 -2.27
N LEU A 89 -30.61 6.93 -3.15
CA LEU A 89 -29.19 7.31 -2.97
C LEU A 89 -29.01 8.30 -1.80
N ARG A 90 -29.86 9.32 -1.69
CA ARG A 90 -29.79 10.29 -0.55
C ARG A 90 -29.94 9.63 0.81
N LYS A 91 -30.78 8.59 0.92
CA LYS A 91 -30.96 7.83 2.17
C LYS A 91 -29.88 6.77 2.40
N SER A 92 -28.89 6.65 1.50
CA SER A 92 -27.85 5.61 1.54
C SER A 92 -28.46 4.20 1.75
N SER A 93 -29.66 3.99 1.19
CA SER A 93 -30.33 2.70 1.27
C SER A 93 -29.82 1.71 0.22
N SER A 94 -29.16 2.19 -0.82
CA SER A 94 -28.47 1.40 -1.84
C SER A 94 -27.28 2.19 -2.38
N ASP A 95 -26.20 1.49 -2.69
CA ASP A 95 -24.93 2.05 -3.16
C ASP A 95 -24.84 2.07 -4.70
N LEU A 96 -25.62 1.19 -5.35
CA LEU A 96 -25.73 1.05 -6.80
C LEU A 96 -27.20 0.87 -7.20
N ILE A 97 -27.60 1.54 -8.26
CA ILE A 97 -28.92 1.35 -8.88
C ILE A 97 -28.73 0.88 -10.31
N ILE A 98 -29.46 -0.16 -10.67
CA ILE A 98 -29.45 -0.74 -12.02
C ILE A 98 -30.80 -0.50 -12.66
N VAL A 99 -30.78 0.18 -13.82
CA VAL A 99 -32.01 0.53 -14.54
C VAL A 99 -32.03 -0.23 -15.87
N PHE A 100 -33.06 -1.02 -16.08
CA PHE A 100 -33.33 -1.71 -17.34
C PHE A 100 -34.36 -0.95 -18.16
N GLU A 101 -34.08 -0.77 -19.45
CA GLU A 101 -35.05 -0.13 -20.39
C GLU A 101 -36.28 -1.00 -20.62
N ALA A 102 -37.39 -0.37 -21.02
CA ALA A 102 -38.61 -1.09 -21.38
C ALA A 102 -38.40 -1.94 -22.63
N GLY A 103 -38.95 -3.18 -22.63
CA GLY A 103 -38.81 -4.11 -23.75
C GLY A 103 -37.39 -4.66 -23.93
N PHE A 104 -36.61 -4.78 -22.85
CA PHE A 104 -35.21 -5.18 -22.86
C PHE A 104 -34.95 -6.48 -23.63
N ASP A 105 -35.69 -7.57 -23.35
CA ASP A 105 -35.48 -8.86 -24.02
C ASP A 105 -35.88 -8.79 -25.50
N ASN A 106 -36.95 -8.03 -25.83
CA ASN A 106 -37.37 -7.81 -27.19
C ASN A 106 -36.31 -7.04 -28.00
N ASN A 107 -35.78 -5.95 -27.43
CA ASN A 107 -34.71 -5.17 -28.04
C ASN A 107 -33.47 -6.04 -28.25
N LEU A 108 -33.10 -6.82 -27.25
CA LEU A 108 -31.94 -7.71 -27.31
C LEU A 108 -32.05 -8.76 -28.40
N ARG A 109 -33.27 -9.34 -28.61
CA ARG A 109 -33.53 -10.37 -29.63
C ARG A 109 -33.64 -9.83 -31.03
N HIS A 110 -34.32 -8.67 -31.23
CA HIS A 110 -34.62 -8.14 -32.55
C HIS A 110 -33.54 -7.19 -33.08
N THR A 111 -32.95 -6.37 -32.22
CA THR A 111 -31.95 -5.38 -32.63
C THR A 111 -30.53 -5.75 -32.24
N GLY A 112 -30.35 -6.78 -31.42
CA GLY A 112 -29.05 -7.16 -30.85
C GLY A 112 -28.49 -6.13 -29.85
N LYS A 113 -29.30 -5.13 -29.46
CA LYS A 113 -28.87 -4.04 -28.55
C LYS A 113 -29.94 -3.78 -27.51
N ALA A 114 -29.54 -3.82 -26.24
CA ALA A 114 -30.38 -3.41 -25.12
C ALA A 114 -29.54 -2.55 -24.16
N ARG A 115 -30.17 -1.62 -23.46
CA ARG A 115 -29.47 -0.68 -22.58
C ARG A 115 -29.69 -1.00 -21.11
N VAL A 116 -28.59 -1.00 -20.37
CA VAL A 116 -28.59 -1.03 -18.90
C VAL A 116 -27.88 0.21 -18.43
N GLN A 117 -28.52 0.96 -17.55
CA GLN A 117 -27.89 2.12 -16.92
C GLN A 117 -27.46 1.73 -15.50
N LEU A 118 -26.21 2.01 -15.15
CA LEU A 118 -25.66 1.84 -13.83
C LEU A 118 -25.49 3.21 -13.18
N ILE A 119 -26.13 3.42 -12.04
CA ILE A 119 -26.06 4.67 -11.27
C ILE A 119 -25.47 4.35 -9.90
N ALA A 120 -24.26 4.78 -9.65
CA ALA A 120 -23.56 4.57 -8.39
C ALA A 120 -23.47 5.85 -7.58
N ASP A 121 -23.43 5.73 -6.27
CA ASP A 121 -23.08 6.83 -5.39
C ASP A 121 -21.59 7.15 -5.56
N ALA A 122 -21.28 8.29 -6.16
CA ALA A 122 -19.93 8.75 -6.43
C ALA A 122 -19.34 9.64 -5.33
N THR A 123 -19.91 9.64 -4.13
CA THR A 123 -19.33 10.30 -2.95
C THR A 123 -17.93 9.75 -2.66
N ASP A 124 -17.74 8.43 -2.86
CA ASP A 124 -16.43 7.80 -2.97
C ASP A 124 -16.19 7.34 -4.43
N PRO A 125 -15.39 8.07 -5.23
CA PRO A 125 -15.15 7.75 -6.63
C PRO A 125 -14.49 6.39 -6.84
N ASN A 126 -13.63 5.95 -5.91
CA ASN A 126 -12.96 4.65 -6.01
C ASN A 126 -13.99 3.52 -5.87
N ASN A 127 -14.85 3.63 -4.87
CA ASN A 127 -15.91 2.65 -4.63
C ASN A 127 -16.89 2.60 -5.81
N ALA A 128 -17.36 3.77 -6.28
CA ALA A 128 -18.25 3.86 -7.44
C ALA A 128 -17.66 3.19 -8.70
N THR A 129 -16.37 3.41 -8.97
CA THR A 129 -15.68 2.80 -10.13
C THR A 129 -15.60 1.29 -9.99
N ILE A 130 -15.31 0.79 -8.81
CA ILE A 130 -15.26 -0.65 -8.53
C ILE A 130 -16.64 -1.27 -8.70
N LEU A 131 -17.68 -0.71 -8.09
CA LEU A 131 -19.05 -1.20 -8.18
C LEU A 131 -19.56 -1.30 -9.62
N THR A 132 -19.37 -0.23 -10.38
CA THR A 132 -19.80 -0.19 -11.80
C THR A 132 -19.04 -1.18 -12.66
N SER A 133 -17.73 -1.39 -12.39
CA SER A 133 -16.91 -2.38 -13.09
C SER A 133 -17.38 -3.81 -12.81
N TYR A 134 -17.65 -4.15 -11.53
CA TYR A 134 -18.17 -5.47 -11.16
C TYR A 134 -19.53 -5.75 -11.78
N ALA A 135 -20.47 -4.80 -11.69
CA ALA A 135 -21.80 -4.94 -12.30
C ALA A 135 -21.69 -5.10 -13.83
N SER A 136 -20.84 -4.30 -14.48
CA SER A 136 -20.61 -4.40 -15.93
C SER A 136 -20.03 -5.76 -16.32
N ASN A 137 -19.12 -6.33 -15.53
CA ASN A 137 -18.55 -7.65 -15.81
C ASN A 137 -19.59 -8.76 -15.68
N ILE A 138 -20.48 -8.73 -14.68
CA ILE A 138 -21.56 -9.71 -14.52
C ILE A 138 -22.57 -9.62 -15.69
N ILE A 139 -22.91 -8.40 -16.12
CA ILE A 139 -23.79 -8.17 -17.27
C ILE A 139 -23.13 -8.68 -18.56
N ALA A 140 -21.83 -8.43 -18.75
CA ALA A 140 -21.08 -8.91 -19.90
C ALA A 140 -20.99 -10.45 -19.92
N ASP A 141 -20.79 -11.10 -18.78
CA ASP A 141 -20.80 -12.56 -18.66
C ASP A 141 -22.18 -13.16 -19.00
N TYR A 142 -23.27 -12.50 -18.59
CA TYR A 142 -24.59 -12.87 -19.02
C TYR A 142 -24.75 -12.76 -20.55
N GLN A 143 -24.34 -11.66 -21.15
CA GLN A 143 -24.37 -11.46 -22.59
C GLN A 143 -23.58 -12.56 -23.32
N GLN A 144 -22.36 -12.88 -22.84
CA GLN A 144 -21.52 -13.92 -23.43
C GLN A 144 -22.17 -15.31 -23.35
N SER A 145 -22.82 -15.65 -22.23
CA SER A 145 -23.52 -16.95 -22.07
C SER A 145 -24.69 -17.08 -23.02
N ARG A 146 -25.41 -15.98 -23.37
CA ARG A 146 -26.49 -15.97 -24.35
C ARG A 146 -25.99 -16.09 -25.79
N ILE A 147 -24.88 -15.44 -26.10
CA ILE A 147 -24.27 -15.47 -27.43
C ILE A 147 -23.80 -16.89 -27.78
N MET A 148 -23.27 -17.65 -26.83
CA MET A 148 -22.90 -19.05 -27.02
C MET A 148 -24.09 -19.96 -27.34
N GLN A 149 -25.29 -19.59 -26.94
CA GLN A 149 -26.55 -20.32 -27.28
C GLN A 149 -27.10 -20.00 -28.66
N GLN A 150 -26.80 -18.81 -29.21
CA GLN A 150 -27.20 -18.41 -30.56
C GLN A 150 -25.99 -18.50 -31.48
N GLN A 151 -26.01 -19.50 -32.40
CA GLN A 151 -24.96 -19.72 -33.41
C GLN A 151 -24.81 -18.53 -34.35
N SER A 152 -24.15 -17.48 -33.97
CA SER A 152 -23.78 -16.35 -34.84
C SER A 152 -22.37 -16.54 -35.38
N PRO A 153 -22.12 -16.34 -36.69
CA PRO A 153 -20.90 -16.84 -37.36
C PRO A 153 -19.60 -16.09 -37.08
N ILE A 154 -19.61 -14.90 -36.46
CA ILE A 154 -18.38 -14.17 -36.10
C ILE A 154 -18.65 -13.39 -34.83
N GLN A 155 -17.97 -13.77 -33.74
CA GLN A 155 -18.04 -13.05 -32.46
C GLN A 155 -16.65 -12.85 -31.90
N ILE A 156 -16.34 -11.60 -31.51
CA ILE A 156 -15.17 -11.28 -30.70
C ILE A 156 -15.63 -11.33 -29.25
N ILE A 157 -15.22 -12.37 -28.53
CA ILE A 157 -15.52 -12.55 -27.11
C ILE A 157 -14.31 -12.10 -26.31
N PRO A 158 -14.32 -10.94 -25.66
CA PRO A 158 -13.23 -10.53 -24.78
C PRO A 158 -13.22 -11.43 -23.54
N GLN A 159 -12.18 -12.24 -23.38
CA GLN A 159 -11.93 -12.95 -22.12
C GLN A 159 -11.07 -12.07 -21.21
N ILE A 160 -11.68 -11.53 -20.17
CA ILE A 160 -10.96 -10.78 -19.15
C ILE A 160 -10.41 -11.76 -18.12
N LYS A 161 -9.08 -11.89 -18.08
CA LYS A 161 -8.37 -12.68 -17.08
C LYS A 161 -7.59 -11.75 -16.16
N LEU A 162 -8.00 -11.66 -14.90
CA LEU A 162 -7.25 -10.94 -13.88
C LEU A 162 -6.05 -11.77 -13.46
N LEU A 163 -4.84 -11.23 -13.66
CA LEU A 163 -3.59 -11.84 -13.24
C LEU A 163 -3.18 -11.30 -11.86
N TYR A 164 -2.43 -12.10 -11.12
CA TYR A 164 -1.81 -11.78 -9.83
C TYR A 164 -2.75 -11.54 -8.64
N ASN A 165 -3.95 -11.01 -8.84
CA ASN A 165 -4.97 -10.82 -7.82
C ASN A 165 -6.38 -11.10 -8.37
N PRO A 166 -6.70 -12.37 -8.69
CA PRO A 166 -8.01 -12.73 -9.27
C PRO A 166 -9.19 -12.37 -8.36
N GLY A 167 -8.99 -12.43 -7.05
CA GLY A 167 -10.01 -12.09 -6.05
C GLY A 167 -10.14 -10.58 -5.79
N MET A 168 -9.38 -9.73 -6.49
CA MET A 168 -9.38 -8.26 -6.32
C MET A 168 -9.24 -7.82 -4.85
N GLN A 169 -8.51 -8.60 -4.04
CA GLN A 169 -8.32 -8.32 -2.62
C GLN A 169 -7.46 -7.08 -2.42
N SER A 170 -7.95 -6.13 -1.64
CA SER A 170 -7.26 -4.87 -1.33
C SER A 170 -5.93 -5.08 -0.63
N ALA A 171 -5.82 -6.13 0.18
CA ALA A 171 -4.61 -6.47 0.91
C ALA A 171 -3.38 -6.61 0.00
N TYR A 172 -3.54 -7.12 -1.24
CA TYR A 172 -2.46 -7.26 -2.22
C TYR A 172 -1.83 -5.92 -2.62
N ASN A 173 -2.62 -4.85 -2.59
CA ASN A 173 -2.14 -3.50 -2.89
C ASN A 173 -1.60 -2.79 -1.65
N PHE A 174 -2.32 -2.89 -0.53
CA PHE A 174 -2.00 -2.14 0.69
C PHE A 174 -0.86 -2.74 1.51
N VAL A 175 -0.75 -4.07 1.60
CA VAL A 175 0.30 -4.71 2.41
C VAL A 175 1.71 -4.28 2.00
N PRO A 176 2.11 -4.31 0.70
CA PRO A 176 3.41 -3.80 0.28
C PRO A 176 3.63 -2.32 0.61
N GLY A 177 2.56 -1.51 0.49
CA GLY A 177 2.59 -0.09 0.84
C GLY A 177 2.84 0.15 2.33
N VAL A 178 2.09 -0.55 3.17
CA VAL A 178 2.19 -0.48 4.64
C VAL A 178 3.54 -1.01 5.11
N MET A 179 4.08 -2.08 4.50
CA MET A 179 5.44 -2.55 4.77
C MET A 179 6.48 -1.44 4.56
N GLY A 180 6.41 -0.75 3.42
CA GLY A 180 7.30 0.36 3.13
C GLY A 180 7.15 1.51 4.13
N LEU A 181 5.93 1.88 4.46
CA LEU A 181 5.63 2.92 5.44
C LEU A 181 6.19 2.59 6.83
N ILE A 182 5.88 1.39 7.34
CA ILE A 182 6.29 0.95 8.68
C ILE A 182 7.81 0.87 8.79
N LEU A 183 8.48 0.19 7.84
CA LEU A 183 9.92 0.05 7.85
C LEU A 183 10.61 1.41 7.79
N MET A 184 10.14 2.33 6.92
CA MET A 184 10.74 3.65 6.80
C MET A 184 10.58 4.47 8.08
N LEU A 185 9.37 4.52 8.64
CA LEU A 185 9.10 5.31 9.84
C LEU A 185 9.89 4.81 11.04
N ILE A 186 9.86 3.49 11.30
CA ILE A 186 10.54 2.91 12.45
C ILE A 186 12.05 3.08 12.33
N CYS A 187 12.64 2.78 11.18
CA CYS A 187 14.07 2.93 10.95
C CYS A 187 14.51 4.39 11.14
N ALA A 188 13.80 5.33 10.50
CA ALA A 188 14.14 6.74 10.56
C ALA A 188 13.95 7.32 11.97
N MET A 189 12.82 7.00 12.61
CA MET A 189 12.51 7.50 13.95
C MET A 189 13.51 6.99 14.98
N MET A 190 13.82 5.69 14.98
CA MET A 190 14.73 5.11 15.97
C MET A 190 16.16 5.59 15.81
N THR A 191 16.64 5.68 14.56
CA THR A 191 17.98 6.22 14.29
C THR A 191 18.08 7.68 14.71
N SER A 192 17.07 8.49 14.39
CA SER A 192 17.08 9.92 14.74
C SER A 192 17.02 10.14 16.25
N ILE A 193 16.12 9.46 16.96
CA ILE A 193 16.00 9.55 18.44
C ILE A 193 17.29 9.10 19.12
N SER A 194 17.89 7.98 18.70
CA SER A 194 19.12 7.48 19.30
C SER A 194 20.28 8.47 19.22
N ILE A 195 20.44 9.13 18.07
CA ILE A 195 21.51 10.10 17.86
C ILE A 195 21.21 11.41 18.61
N VAL A 196 19.97 11.87 18.57
CA VAL A 196 19.56 13.12 19.24
C VAL A 196 19.61 12.96 20.76
N ARG A 197 19.30 11.79 21.30
CA ARG A 197 19.42 11.49 22.73
C ARG A 197 20.85 11.73 23.24
N GLU A 198 21.86 11.33 22.48
CA GLU A 198 23.27 11.58 22.88
C GLU A 198 23.64 13.06 22.80
N LYS A 199 23.00 13.82 21.90
CA LYS A 199 23.16 15.27 21.87
C LYS A 199 22.54 15.94 23.09
N GLU A 200 21.30 15.54 23.44
CA GLU A 200 20.60 16.08 24.62
C GLU A 200 21.31 15.79 25.94
N THR A 201 21.92 14.60 26.07
CA THR A 201 22.61 14.17 27.28
C THR A 201 24.08 14.67 27.35
N GLY A 202 24.54 15.38 26.30
CA GLY A 202 25.92 15.87 26.24
C GLY A 202 27.00 14.78 26.02
N THR A 203 26.60 13.52 25.92
CA THR A 203 27.52 12.40 25.68
C THR A 203 28.12 12.40 24.28
N MET A 204 27.53 13.15 23.35
CA MET A 204 28.05 13.32 22.00
C MET A 204 29.44 13.96 21.98
N GLU A 205 29.71 14.94 22.85
CA GLU A 205 31.00 15.60 22.94
C GLU A 205 32.09 14.63 23.37
N VAL A 206 31.82 13.76 24.34
CA VAL A 206 32.74 12.71 24.81
C VAL A 206 33.06 11.72 23.68
N LEU A 207 32.06 11.40 22.83
CA LEU A 207 32.26 10.52 21.69
C LEU A 207 33.13 11.16 20.61
N LEU A 208 33.04 12.47 20.42
CA LEU A 208 33.77 13.23 19.41
C LEU A 208 35.27 13.38 19.80
N VAL A 209 35.61 13.43 21.07
CA VAL A 209 36.99 13.42 21.53
C VAL A 209 37.66 12.04 21.43
N SER A 210 36.87 10.99 21.22
CA SER A 210 37.34 9.62 21.00
C SER A 210 38.12 9.49 19.68
N PRO A 211 39.22 8.71 19.60
CA PRO A 211 40.01 8.52 18.38
C PRO A 211 39.29 7.67 17.30
N VAL A 212 37.96 7.54 17.38
CA VAL A 212 37.13 6.77 16.42
C VAL A 212 36.65 7.68 15.28
N ARG A 213 36.85 7.24 14.06
CA ARG A 213 36.36 7.98 12.89
C ARG A 213 34.82 8.10 12.94
N PRO A 214 34.23 9.29 12.64
CA PRO A 214 32.78 9.53 12.71
C PRO A 214 31.95 8.51 11.92
N LEU A 215 32.45 8.07 10.77
CA LEU A 215 31.78 7.05 9.94
C LEU A 215 31.58 5.73 10.70
N TRP A 216 32.59 5.22 11.42
CA TRP A 216 32.48 3.97 12.17
C TRP A 216 31.51 4.08 13.33
N MET A 217 31.42 5.25 13.95
CA MET A 217 30.46 5.54 15.02
C MET A 217 29.03 5.50 14.49
N ILE A 218 28.76 6.14 13.37
CA ILE A 218 27.46 6.14 12.70
C ILE A 218 27.04 4.72 12.33
N ILE A 219 27.93 3.97 11.67
CA ILE A 219 27.64 2.58 11.27
C ILE A 219 27.38 1.71 12.50
N ALA A 220 28.17 1.83 13.55
CA ALA A 220 28.01 1.06 14.78
C ALA A 220 26.66 1.30 15.44
N LYS A 221 26.11 2.52 15.37
CA LYS A 221 24.76 2.86 15.84
C LYS A 221 23.66 2.30 14.95
N MET A 222 23.88 2.28 13.64
CA MET A 222 22.88 1.77 12.68
C MET A 222 22.73 0.24 12.77
N VAL A 223 23.79 -0.52 13.10
CA VAL A 223 23.76 -1.99 13.11
C VAL A 223 22.65 -2.59 13.96
N PRO A 224 22.45 -2.20 15.24
CA PRO A 224 21.36 -2.77 16.05
C PRO A 224 19.97 -2.48 15.48
N TYR A 225 19.74 -1.26 14.98
CA TYR A 225 18.47 -0.89 14.38
C TYR A 225 18.23 -1.62 13.04
N PHE A 226 19.29 -1.88 12.27
CA PHE A 226 19.20 -2.72 11.09
C PHE A 226 18.74 -4.14 11.43
N VAL A 227 19.35 -4.75 12.46
CA VAL A 227 18.97 -6.11 12.92
C VAL A 227 17.51 -6.13 13.41
N LEU A 228 17.09 -5.16 14.20
CA LEU A 228 15.71 -5.05 14.66
C LEU A 228 14.73 -4.84 13.51
N SER A 229 15.11 -4.05 12.51
CA SER A 229 14.29 -3.84 11.32
C SER A 229 14.17 -5.10 10.46
N CYS A 230 15.20 -5.95 10.43
CA CYS A 230 15.11 -7.28 9.82
C CYS A 230 14.14 -8.18 10.59
N VAL A 231 14.12 -8.13 11.92
CA VAL A 231 13.12 -8.86 12.72
C VAL A 231 11.72 -8.35 12.41
N ASN A 232 11.51 -7.04 12.36
CA ASN A 232 10.24 -6.43 11.97
C ASN A 232 9.81 -6.86 10.56
N LEU A 233 10.72 -6.86 9.59
CA LEU A 233 10.45 -7.34 8.24
C LEU A 233 9.93 -8.79 8.24
N VAL A 234 10.59 -9.68 8.97
CA VAL A 234 10.15 -11.08 9.09
C VAL A 234 8.77 -11.16 9.76
N THR A 235 8.56 -10.40 10.83
CA THR A 235 7.25 -10.37 11.53
C THR A 235 6.14 -9.87 10.60
N ILE A 236 6.36 -8.79 9.85
CA ILE A 236 5.40 -8.25 8.89
C ILE A 236 5.10 -9.27 7.78
N LEU A 237 6.12 -9.93 7.24
CA LEU A 237 5.94 -10.97 6.22
C LEU A 237 5.13 -12.16 6.73
N LEU A 238 5.40 -12.62 7.95
CA LEU A 238 4.62 -13.70 8.57
C LEU A 238 3.16 -13.30 8.74
N LEU A 239 2.89 -12.08 9.24
CA LEU A 239 1.52 -11.57 9.37
C LEU A 239 0.84 -11.40 8.00
N SER A 240 1.57 -10.93 6.99
CA SER A 240 1.04 -10.78 5.63
C SER A 240 0.56 -12.12 5.05
N VAL A 241 1.36 -13.17 5.23
CA VAL A 241 1.05 -14.50 4.66
C VAL A 241 -0.01 -15.23 5.48
N TYR A 242 0.15 -15.30 6.81
CA TYR A 242 -0.71 -16.14 7.66
C TYR A 242 -1.99 -15.46 8.13
N VAL A 243 -2.01 -14.14 8.25
CA VAL A 243 -3.18 -13.39 8.78
C VAL A 243 -3.94 -12.70 7.65
N LEU A 244 -3.22 -12.07 6.71
CA LEU A 244 -3.83 -11.31 5.61
C LEU A 244 -3.92 -12.10 4.30
N HIS A 245 -3.43 -13.35 4.28
CA HIS A 245 -3.44 -14.25 3.14
C HIS A 245 -2.84 -13.66 1.85
N VAL A 246 -1.90 -12.72 1.98
CA VAL A 246 -1.17 -12.14 0.85
C VAL A 246 0.03 -13.04 0.55
N PRO A 247 0.07 -13.71 -0.61
CA PRO A 247 1.14 -14.64 -0.93
C PRO A 247 2.46 -13.92 -1.23
N VAL A 248 3.57 -14.62 -1.00
CA VAL A 248 4.88 -14.24 -1.52
C VAL A 248 5.15 -15.12 -2.74
N ALA A 249 4.76 -14.63 -3.94
CA ALA A 249 4.86 -15.39 -5.17
C ALA A 249 6.30 -15.50 -5.69
N GLY A 250 7.17 -14.54 -5.36
CA GLY A 250 8.55 -14.49 -5.82
C GLY A 250 9.57 -15.04 -4.83
N SER A 251 10.85 -14.84 -5.12
CA SER A 251 11.97 -15.29 -4.30
C SER A 251 12.08 -14.49 -3.00
N LEU A 252 12.06 -15.18 -1.84
CA LEU A 252 12.29 -14.57 -0.53
C LEU A 252 13.67 -13.89 -0.44
N PHE A 253 14.68 -14.42 -1.13
CA PHE A 253 16.01 -13.81 -1.17
C PHE A 253 15.98 -12.45 -1.88
N SER A 254 15.28 -12.36 -3.02
CA SER A 254 15.12 -11.11 -3.77
C SER A 254 14.37 -10.05 -2.94
N LEU A 255 13.33 -10.49 -2.24
CA LEU A 255 12.54 -9.66 -1.36
C LEU A 255 13.38 -9.14 -0.17
N ALA A 256 14.15 -10.02 0.47
CA ALA A 256 15.04 -9.66 1.57
C ALA A 256 16.10 -8.66 1.13
N LEU A 257 16.74 -8.88 -0.03
CA LEU A 257 17.78 -8.00 -0.55
C LEU A 257 17.25 -6.58 -0.85
N LEU A 258 16.10 -6.47 -1.51
CA LEU A 258 15.44 -5.18 -1.76
C LEU A 258 15.10 -4.48 -0.43
N SER A 259 14.55 -5.23 0.52
CA SER A 259 14.17 -4.69 1.84
C SER A 259 15.39 -4.26 2.65
N TRP A 260 16.51 -4.96 2.59
CA TRP A 260 17.75 -4.57 3.25
C TRP A 260 18.30 -3.24 2.72
N ILE A 261 18.29 -3.05 1.40
CA ILE A 261 18.70 -1.78 0.80
C ILE A 261 17.77 -0.67 1.30
N PHE A 262 16.45 -0.91 1.31
CA PHE A 262 15.48 0.07 1.77
C PHE A 262 15.61 0.39 3.27
N ILE A 263 15.87 -0.60 4.12
CA ILE A 263 16.15 -0.40 5.55
C ILE A 263 17.38 0.52 5.72
N VAL A 264 18.47 0.29 4.96
CA VAL A 264 19.65 1.16 5.00
C VAL A 264 19.31 2.59 4.61
N VAL A 265 18.56 2.80 3.53
CA VAL A 265 18.09 4.14 3.13
C VAL A 265 17.27 4.80 4.23
N SER A 266 16.39 4.06 4.87
CA SER A 266 15.51 4.55 5.93
C SER A 266 16.28 4.93 7.21
N LEU A 267 17.32 4.14 7.58
CA LEU A 267 18.23 4.47 8.68
C LEU A 267 19.03 5.75 8.37
N LEU A 268 19.48 5.92 7.12
CA LEU A 268 20.21 7.12 6.69
C LEU A 268 19.29 8.36 6.65
N LEU A 269 18.01 8.21 6.34
CA LEU A 269 17.03 9.29 6.51
C LEU A 269 16.91 9.70 7.99
N GLY A 270 16.85 8.74 8.90
CA GLY A 270 16.87 9.02 10.33
C GLY A 270 18.14 9.75 10.78
N LEU A 271 19.29 9.36 10.23
CA LEU A 271 20.53 10.10 10.44
C LEU A 271 20.45 11.55 9.95
N LEU A 272 19.87 11.77 8.77
CA LEU A 272 19.66 13.13 8.25
C LEU A 272 18.71 13.94 9.13
N VAL A 273 17.60 13.37 9.58
CA VAL A 273 16.67 14.02 10.54
C VAL A 273 17.40 14.40 11.83
N SER A 274 18.26 13.51 12.35
CA SER A 274 19.04 13.79 13.56
C SER A 274 20.00 14.99 13.42
N THR A 275 20.38 15.36 12.18
CA THR A 275 21.21 16.56 11.96
C THR A 275 20.43 17.86 12.11
N ILE A 276 19.11 17.82 11.96
CA ILE A 276 18.21 18.99 12.05
C ILE A 276 17.63 19.10 13.45
N ALA A 277 17.17 17.99 14.02
CA ALA A 277 16.54 17.93 15.33
C ALA A 277 17.55 18.21 16.47
N ARG A 278 17.07 18.94 17.50
CA ARG A 278 17.82 19.26 18.72
C ARG A 278 17.37 18.39 19.90
N THR A 279 16.11 18.05 19.96
CA THR A 279 15.49 17.25 21.03
C THR A 279 14.92 15.94 20.50
N GLN A 280 14.77 14.92 21.35
CA GLN A 280 14.16 13.65 20.98
C GLN A 280 12.73 13.83 20.50
N VAL A 281 11.98 14.78 21.10
CA VAL A 281 10.62 15.11 20.70
C VAL A 281 10.59 15.70 19.28
N GLU A 282 11.50 16.63 18.97
CA GLU A 282 11.63 17.14 17.61
C GLU A 282 11.99 16.03 16.61
N ALA A 283 12.93 15.15 16.95
CA ALA A 283 13.32 14.02 16.09
C ALA A 283 12.13 13.10 15.81
N MET A 284 11.32 12.81 16.83
CA MET A 284 10.11 12.01 16.70
C MET A 284 9.05 12.69 15.82
N LEU A 285 8.80 13.99 16.02
CA LEU A 285 7.84 14.75 15.22
C LEU A 285 8.29 14.88 13.76
N PHE A 286 9.56 15.20 13.51
CA PHE A 286 10.08 15.26 12.14
C PHE A 286 10.02 13.91 11.44
N SER A 287 10.45 12.83 12.11
CA SER A 287 10.37 11.49 11.51
C SER A 287 8.93 11.04 11.31
N GLY A 288 8.04 11.29 12.27
CA GLY A 288 6.63 10.92 12.17
C GLY A 288 5.89 11.74 11.11
N MET A 289 5.87 13.06 11.23
CA MET A 289 5.03 13.91 10.36
C MET A 289 5.65 14.15 8.98
N VAL A 290 6.94 14.53 8.93
CA VAL A 290 7.59 14.93 7.67
C VAL A 290 7.85 13.74 6.75
N LEU A 291 8.08 12.54 7.30
CA LEU A 291 8.26 11.35 6.46
C LEU A 291 6.93 10.62 6.20
N MET A 292 6.02 10.58 7.17
CA MET A 292 4.76 9.84 7.01
C MET A 292 3.85 10.45 5.94
N MET A 293 3.60 11.78 6.00
CA MET A 293 2.65 12.40 5.07
C MET A 293 3.04 12.24 3.60
N PRO A 294 4.28 12.57 3.18
CA PRO A 294 4.68 12.35 1.80
C PRO A 294 4.66 10.87 1.42
N THR A 295 5.02 9.97 2.33
CA THR A 295 5.00 8.54 2.07
C THR A 295 3.59 8.03 1.83
N VAL A 296 2.63 8.39 2.65
CA VAL A 296 1.23 7.96 2.48
C VAL A 296 0.63 8.51 1.19
N LEU A 297 0.88 9.78 0.87
CA LEU A 297 0.25 10.46 -0.25
C LEU A 297 0.96 10.22 -1.60
N LEU A 298 2.30 10.21 -1.61
CA LEU A 298 3.09 10.30 -2.84
C LEU A 298 3.91 9.02 -3.15
N SER A 299 3.73 7.94 -2.40
CA SER A 299 4.45 6.68 -2.68
C SER A 299 3.74 5.73 -3.63
N GLY A 300 2.51 6.03 -4.03
CA GLY A 300 1.68 5.11 -4.81
C GLY A 300 0.98 4.03 -3.95
N MET A 301 0.94 4.22 -2.61
CA MET A 301 0.25 3.30 -1.70
C MET A 301 -1.27 3.44 -1.79
N ILE A 302 -1.78 4.67 -1.69
CA ILE A 302 -3.22 4.99 -1.75
C ILE A 302 -3.63 5.43 -3.15
N PHE A 303 -2.91 6.41 -3.70
CA PHE A 303 -3.22 6.97 -5.00
C PHE A 303 -2.19 6.53 -6.04
N PRO A 304 -2.62 5.98 -7.21
CA PRO A 304 -1.70 5.70 -8.32
C PRO A 304 -0.95 6.97 -8.73
N ILE A 305 0.36 6.85 -8.89
CA ILE A 305 1.23 8.02 -9.18
C ILE A 305 0.92 8.60 -10.56
N GLU A 306 0.50 7.75 -11.50
CA GLU A 306 0.14 8.10 -12.87
C GLU A 306 -1.04 9.08 -12.93
N ASN A 307 -1.91 9.05 -11.92
CA ASN A 307 -3.09 9.92 -11.81
C ASN A 307 -2.78 11.28 -11.16
N MET A 308 -1.55 11.46 -10.67
CA MET A 308 -1.16 12.72 -10.02
C MET A 308 -0.74 13.79 -11.04
N PRO A 309 -0.90 15.10 -10.74
CA PRO A 309 -0.30 16.17 -11.51
C PRO A 309 1.22 16.03 -11.61
N LEU A 310 1.81 16.43 -12.75
CA LEU A 310 3.25 16.33 -13.02
C LEU A 310 4.17 16.81 -11.89
N PRO A 311 3.92 17.96 -11.20
CA PRO A 311 4.76 18.39 -10.10
C PRO A 311 4.81 17.39 -8.94
N LEU A 312 3.68 16.75 -8.60
CA LEU A 312 3.61 15.73 -7.55
C LEU A 312 4.32 14.43 -7.95
N GLN A 313 4.22 14.04 -9.23
CA GLN A 313 4.98 12.91 -9.77
C GLN A 313 6.50 13.14 -9.65
N LEU A 314 6.99 14.35 -9.91
CA LEU A 314 8.41 14.70 -9.76
C LEU A 314 8.85 14.64 -8.29
N ILE A 315 8.06 15.20 -7.36
CA ILE A 315 8.35 15.15 -5.92
C ILE A 315 8.35 13.70 -5.44
N SER A 316 7.44 12.86 -5.91
CA SER A 316 7.33 11.46 -5.50
C SER A 316 8.60 10.66 -5.83
N ASN A 317 9.39 11.06 -6.86
CA ASN A 317 10.67 10.43 -7.20
C ASN A 317 11.71 10.54 -6.08
N VAL A 318 11.62 11.55 -5.23
CA VAL A 318 12.55 11.77 -4.10
C VAL A 318 12.18 10.90 -2.89
N ILE A 319 11.01 10.28 -2.89
CA ILE A 319 10.52 9.48 -1.77
C ILE A 319 10.99 8.02 -1.91
N PRO A 320 11.86 7.52 -1.02
CA PRO A 320 12.39 6.15 -1.15
C PRO A 320 11.32 5.07 -1.09
N ALA A 321 10.26 5.28 -0.29
CA ALA A 321 9.16 4.33 -0.14
C ALA A 321 8.45 4.04 -1.48
N ARG A 322 8.37 5.00 -2.40
CA ARG A 322 7.84 4.79 -3.75
C ARG A 322 8.55 3.64 -4.45
N TRP A 323 9.87 3.71 -4.52
CA TRP A 323 10.70 2.74 -5.24
C TRP A 323 10.66 1.37 -4.57
N TYR A 324 10.62 1.36 -3.22
CA TYR A 324 10.46 0.13 -2.48
C TYR A 324 9.11 -0.54 -2.75
N ILE A 325 8.00 0.23 -2.71
CA ILE A 325 6.64 -0.28 -2.93
C ILE A 325 6.50 -0.86 -4.34
N VAL A 326 7.02 -0.17 -5.36
CA VAL A 326 7.01 -0.69 -6.74
C VAL A 326 7.83 -1.98 -6.83
N GLY A 327 9.04 -1.98 -6.31
CA GLY A 327 9.92 -3.16 -6.36
C GLY A 327 9.37 -4.36 -5.59
N ILE A 328 8.80 -4.13 -4.39
CA ILE A 328 8.24 -5.23 -3.60
C ILE A 328 6.96 -5.81 -4.20
N LYS A 329 6.10 -4.98 -4.85
CA LYS A 329 4.94 -5.48 -5.59
C LYS A 329 5.35 -6.40 -6.72
N LYS A 330 6.36 -6.04 -7.51
CA LYS A 330 6.91 -6.88 -8.59
C LYS A 330 7.40 -8.24 -8.07
N ILE A 331 8.10 -8.25 -6.93
CA ILE A 331 8.65 -9.49 -6.37
C ILE A 331 7.57 -10.27 -5.62
N MET A 332 6.84 -9.64 -4.70
CA MET A 332 5.93 -10.31 -3.77
C MET A 332 4.64 -10.76 -4.44
N ILE A 333 4.04 -9.90 -5.27
CA ILE A 333 2.70 -10.14 -5.84
C ILE A 333 2.80 -10.71 -7.26
N GLU A 334 3.63 -10.09 -8.12
CA GLU A 334 3.77 -10.51 -9.51
C GLU A 334 4.72 -11.71 -9.67
N GLY A 335 5.49 -12.07 -8.62
CA GLY A 335 6.40 -13.21 -8.64
C GLY A 335 7.60 -13.04 -9.57
N LEU A 336 7.93 -11.81 -9.96
CA LEU A 336 9.01 -11.52 -10.89
C LEU A 336 10.39 -11.73 -10.25
N SER A 337 11.37 -12.08 -11.09
CA SER A 337 12.76 -12.21 -10.64
C SER A 337 13.37 -10.85 -10.31
N ILE A 338 14.46 -10.86 -9.52
CA ILE A 338 15.18 -9.65 -9.08
C ILE A 338 15.63 -8.76 -10.25
N SER A 339 15.85 -9.35 -11.43
CA SER A 339 16.24 -8.62 -12.65
C SER A 339 15.21 -7.55 -13.06
N TYR A 340 13.94 -7.76 -12.77
CA TYR A 340 12.88 -6.78 -13.07
C TYR A 340 12.78 -5.66 -12.03
N ALA A 341 13.41 -5.80 -10.87
CA ALA A 341 13.47 -4.79 -9.81
C ALA A 341 14.84 -4.07 -9.72
N GLN A 342 15.75 -4.30 -10.68
CA GLN A 342 17.10 -3.71 -10.67
C GLN A 342 17.06 -2.18 -10.74
N GLY A 343 16.11 -1.60 -11.48
CA GLY A 343 15.95 -0.15 -11.58
C GLY A 343 15.63 0.47 -10.21
N GLU A 344 14.66 -0.07 -9.51
CA GLU A 344 14.24 0.38 -8.18
C GLU A 344 15.37 0.20 -7.16
N MET A 345 16.06 -0.94 -7.19
CA MET A 345 17.21 -1.20 -6.34
C MET A 345 18.36 -0.23 -6.60
N GLY A 346 18.65 0.06 -7.89
CA GLY A 346 19.68 1.03 -8.29
C GLY A 346 19.39 2.43 -7.78
N ILE A 347 18.13 2.88 -7.88
CA ILE A 347 17.70 4.18 -7.36
C ILE A 347 17.80 4.23 -5.84
N LEU A 348 17.36 3.17 -5.13
CA LEU A 348 17.50 3.09 -3.67
C LEU A 348 18.97 3.11 -3.24
N MET A 349 19.86 2.40 -3.93
CA MET A 349 21.29 2.45 -3.67
C MET A 349 21.88 3.86 -3.89
N LEU A 350 21.49 4.51 -4.98
CA LEU A 350 21.90 5.90 -5.26
C LEU A 350 21.43 6.84 -4.13
N MET A 351 20.17 6.71 -3.70
CA MET A 351 19.64 7.47 -2.57
C MET A 351 20.43 7.20 -1.29
N ALA A 352 20.79 5.95 -0.99
CA ALA A 352 21.62 5.61 0.17
C ALA A 352 22.95 6.34 0.14
N VAL A 353 23.66 6.32 -1.02
CA VAL A 353 24.94 7.00 -1.17
C VAL A 353 24.79 8.52 -1.00
N VAL A 354 23.79 9.12 -1.63
CA VAL A 354 23.53 10.57 -1.53
C VAL A 354 23.22 10.98 -0.08
N LEU A 355 22.33 10.24 0.59
CA LEU A 355 21.96 10.49 1.99
C LEU A 355 23.17 10.34 2.93
N LEU A 356 23.99 9.33 2.72
CA LEU A 356 25.22 9.13 3.50
C LEU A 356 26.19 10.31 3.35
N LEU A 357 26.45 10.76 2.11
CA LEU A 357 27.33 11.88 1.83
C LEU A 357 26.81 13.20 2.44
N ILE A 358 25.51 13.47 2.31
CA ILE A 358 24.89 14.67 2.92
C ILE A 358 25.00 14.63 4.44
N SER A 359 24.69 13.48 5.03
CA SER A 359 24.73 13.30 6.48
C SER A 359 26.15 13.44 7.04
N LEU A 360 27.15 12.86 6.38
CA LEU A 360 28.54 13.01 6.78
C LEU A 360 29.05 14.46 6.68
N LYS A 361 28.71 15.16 5.60
CA LYS A 361 29.09 16.58 5.41
C LYS A 361 28.46 17.47 6.48
N LYS A 362 27.20 17.25 6.85
CA LYS A 362 26.55 18.01 7.91
C LYS A 362 27.08 17.67 9.30
N PHE A 363 27.46 16.41 9.50
CA PHE A 363 28.04 15.95 10.77
C PHE A 363 29.41 16.58 11.03
N ASN A 364 30.28 16.65 10.01
CA ASN A 364 31.60 17.27 10.11
C ASN A 364 31.55 18.80 10.33
N LYS A 365 30.62 19.53 9.66
CA LYS A 365 30.46 20.97 9.87
C LYS A 365 30.00 21.39 11.26
N ARG A 366 29.52 20.49 12.09
CA ARG A 366 29.19 20.76 13.49
C ARG A 366 30.32 20.48 14.46
N LEU A 367 31.45 19.96 13.97
CA LEU A 367 32.66 19.72 14.69
C LEU A 367 33.66 20.89 14.65
N GLU A 368 33.42 21.81 13.65
CA GLU A 368 34.08 23.12 13.56
C GLU A 368 33.21 24.20 14.22
#